data_68bcf3304b08f8f41975e693f77811d7
#
_entry.id   68bcf3304b08f8f41975e693f77811d7
#
_cell.length_a   1.000
_cell.length_b   1.000
_cell.length_c   1.000
_cell.angle_alpha   90.00
_cell.angle_beta   90.00
_cell.angle_gamma   90.00
#
_symmetry.space_group_name_H-M   'P 1'
#
loop_
_entity.id
_entity.type
_entity.pdbx_description
1 polymer ?
#
loop_
_entity_poly.entity_id
_entity_poly.type
_entity_poly.pdbx_seq_one_letter_code
_entity_poly.pdbx_strand_id
1 'polypeptide(L)'
;MCIAAWTWQAHPAYGLLLLFNRDEFHSRPTRPAQWWAAAGEGEEILGGKDELGGGTWLGCTKGGKLAFLTNVREPSPRVGARSRGELPVRAGRVHWSMQLKLQRKQISTMVLILYWLMCVQEPWCTSLISQVLRLGQSFNGFLAAHDDAEVSLKQMVEELMTDTVKADRSVVPDTGVDPDWEYELSSIFIDTKKGQARYGTRSMAAIGVKLDGEVTFYEKSLASSLWNENVVQFEMEMAQ
;
A
#
# COMPACT_ATOMS: atom_id res chain seq x y z
N MET A 1 -7.81 -0.89 -7.43
CA MET A 1 -7.40 -1.97 -6.51
C MET A 1 -6.03 -1.59 -5.97
N CYS A 2 -5.76 -1.74 -4.68
CA CYS A 2 -4.45 -1.36 -4.14
C CYS A 2 -3.52 -2.57 -4.11
N ILE A 3 -2.21 -2.36 -4.25
CA ILE A 3 -1.20 -3.41 -4.10
C ILE A 3 -0.13 -2.94 -3.12
N ALA A 4 0.40 -3.86 -2.31
CA ALA A 4 1.46 -3.59 -1.37
C ALA A 4 2.54 -4.68 -1.42
N ALA A 5 3.78 -4.29 -1.18
CA ALA A 5 4.90 -5.19 -0.94
C ALA A 5 5.72 -4.65 0.23
N TRP A 6 6.27 -5.52 1.06
CA TRP A 6 7.15 -5.07 2.14
C TRP A 6 8.14 -6.16 2.55
N THR A 7 9.19 -5.73 3.19
CA THR A 7 10.15 -6.59 3.86
C THR A 7 10.29 -6.17 5.32
N TRP A 8 10.49 -7.14 6.20
CA TRP A 8 10.63 -6.95 7.62
C TRP A 8 11.93 -7.57 8.11
N GLN A 9 12.81 -6.76 8.71
CA GLN A 9 14.10 -7.19 9.26
C GLN A 9 14.95 -8.05 8.30
N ALA A 10 14.80 -7.84 7.00
CA ALA A 10 15.52 -8.57 5.96
C ALA A 10 16.49 -7.68 5.17
N HIS A 11 16.73 -6.44 5.63
CA HIS A 11 17.70 -5.51 5.06
C HIS A 11 18.65 -5.01 6.17
N PRO A 12 19.96 -4.88 5.91
CA PRO A 12 20.94 -4.52 6.96
C PRO A 12 20.72 -3.15 7.58
N ALA A 13 20.20 -2.18 6.82
CA ALA A 13 19.97 -0.81 7.30
C ALA A 13 18.51 -0.53 7.72
N TYR A 14 17.54 -1.34 7.27
CA TYR A 14 16.12 -1.08 7.49
C TYR A 14 15.44 -2.21 8.25
N GLY A 15 14.69 -1.84 9.28
CA GLY A 15 13.76 -2.75 9.95
C GLY A 15 12.50 -3.03 9.15
N LEU A 16 12.07 -2.03 8.34
CA LEU A 16 10.93 -2.16 7.43
C LEU A 16 11.19 -1.36 6.15
N LEU A 17 10.90 -1.95 5.02
CA LEU A 17 10.68 -1.27 3.75
C LEU A 17 9.29 -1.69 3.23
N LEU A 18 8.44 -0.72 2.90
CA LEU A 18 7.09 -0.95 2.41
C LEU A 18 6.83 -0.13 1.16
N LEU A 19 6.20 -0.75 0.16
CA LEU A 19 5.70 -0.15 -1.06
C LEU A 19 4.18 -0.27 -1.12
N PHE A 20 3.52 0.75 -1.65
CA PHE A 20 2.06 0.75 -1.74
C PHE A 20 1.56 1.58 -2.93
N ASN A 21 0.68 1.00 -3.77
CA ASN A 21 -0.11 1.76 -4.74
C ASN A 21 -1.56 1.84 -4.29
N ARG A 22 -2.11 3.05 -4.36
CA ARG A 22 -3.54 3.30 -4.20
C ARG A 22 -4.20 3.50 -5.56
N ASP A 23 -5.13 2.63 -5.88
CA ASP A 23 -5.93 2.73 -7.09
C ASP A 23 -7.37 3.11 -6.75
N GLU A 24 -7.88 4.14 -7.41
CA GLU A 24 -9.19 4.68 -7.13
C GLU A 24 -9.70 5.50 -8.35
N PHE A 25 -10.99 5.80 -8.39
CA PHE A 25 -11.55 6.75 -9.33
C PHE A 25 -10.92 8.13 -9.17
N HIS A 26 -10.56 8.76 -10.30
CA HIS A 26 -9.92 10.08 -10.28
C HIS A 26 -10.83 11.17 -9.72
N SER A 27 -12.14 11.00 -9.81
CA SER A 27 -13.14 11.91 -9.25
C SER A 27 -13.26 11.85 -7.73
N ARG A 28 -12.70 10.81 -7.06
CA ARG A 28 -12.80 10.70 -5.60
C ARG A 28 -11.89 11.71 -4.92
N PRO A 29 -12.41 12.65 -4.13
CA PRO A 29 -11.60 13.67 -3.48
C PRO A 29 -10.72 13.07 -2.40
N THR A 30 -9.43 13.38 -2.47
CA THR A 30 -8.41 12.89 -1.55
C THR A 30 -7.34 13.93 -1.29
N ARG A 31 -6.73 13.91 -0.10
CA ARG A 31 -5.54 14.69 0.22
C ARG A 31 -4.30 13.80 0.16
N PRO A 32 -3.16 14.35 -0.28
CA PRO A 32 -1.88 13.67 -0.21
C PRO A 32 -1.46 13.40 1.24
N ALA A 33 -0.39 12.61 1.41
CA ALA A 33 0.14 12.29 2.73
C ALA A 33 0.55 13.56 3.49
N GLN A 34 0.04 13.70 4.69
CA GLN A 34 0.33 14.77 5.65
C GLN A 34 -0.01 14.29 7.05
N TRP A 35 0.45 15.01 8.08
CA TRP A 35 0.01 14.78 9.44
C TRP A 35 -1.42 15.29 9.64
N TRP A 36 -2.27 14.48 10.24
CA TRP A 36 -3.64 14.87 10.61
C TRP A 36 -4.13 14.09 11.82
N ALA A 37 -4.94 14.76 12.65
CA ALA A 37 -5.58 14.13 13.79
C ALA A 37 -6.80 13.32 13.33
N ALA A 38 -6.92 12.07 13.77
CA ALA A 38 -8.14 11.31 13.65
C ALA A 38 -9.22 11.92 14.58
N ALA A 39 -10.49 11.83 14.20
CA ALA A 39 -11.58 12.30 15.06
C ALA A 39 -11.57 11.56 16.42
N GLY A 40 -11.38 12.28 17.51
CA GLY A 40 -11.21 11.78 18.88
C GLY A 40 -9.77 11.88 19.37
N GLU A 41 -9.55 11.64 20.66
CA GLU A 41 -8.21 11.64 21.27
C GLU A 41 -7.36 10.48 20.69
N GLY A 42 -6.22 10.79 20.14
CA GLY A 42 -5.29 9.81 19.58
C GLY A 42 -4.08 10.48 18.94
N GLU A 43 -3.08 9.68 18.61
CA GLU A 43 -1.90 10.12 17.89
C GLU A 43 -2.26 10.66 16.51
N GLU A 44 -1.49 11.64 16.04
CA GLU A 44 -1.58 12.09 14.65
C GLU A 44 -1.17 10.96 13.69
N ILE A 45 -1.84 10.91 12.56
CA ILE A 45 -1.57 9.94 11.49
C ILE A 45 -0.86 10.67 10.35
N LEU A 46 0.29 10.17 9.93
CA LEU A 46 0.90 10.53 8.66
C LEU A 46 0.34 9.61 7.58
N GLY A 47 -0.34 10.18 6.60
CA GLY A 47 -0.92 9.43 5.48
C GLY A 47 -1.87 10.27 4.66
N GLY A 48 -2.25 9.75 3.49
CA GLY A 48 -3.28 10.38 2.66
C GLY A 48 -4.66 10.26 3.32
N LYS A 49 -5.56 11.20 2.99
CA LYS A 49 -6.91 11.20 3.54
C LYS A 49 -7.97 11.08 2.45
N ASP A 50 -8.88 10.15 2.62
CA ASP A 50 -10.09 10.05 1.82
C ASP A 50 -11.12 11.07 2.33
N GLU A 51 -11.44 12.09 1.55
CA GLU A 51 -12.34 13.15 1.99
C GLU A 51 -13.82 12.73 2.04
N LEU A 52 -14.19 11.68 1.29
CA LEU A 52 -15.55 11.12 1.36
C LEU A 52 -15.72 10.18 2.55
N GLY A 53 -14.77 9.29 2.75
CA GLY A 53 -14.84 8.27 3.79
C GLY A 53 -14.25 8.70 5.13
N GLY A 54 -13.53 9.83 5.17
CA GLY A 54 -12.88 10.35 6.37
C GLY A 54 -11.70 9.52 6.90
N GLY A 55 -11.33 8.43 6.20
CA GLY A 55 -10.27 7.51 6.58
C GLY A 55 -9.02 7.57 5.70
N THR A 56 -8.17 6.56 5.82
CA THR A 56 -6.96 6.41 5.02
C THR A 56 -6.83 5.00 4.44
N TRP A 57 -5.96 4.84 3.47
CA TRP A 57 -5.57 3.54 2.87
C TRP A 57 -4.20 3.08 3.36
N LEU A 58 -3.35 4.02 3.75
CA LEU A 58 -2.03 3.80 4.32
C LEU A 58 -1.74 4.93 5.31
N GLY A 59 -1.32 4.61 6.50
CA GLY A 59 -0.92 5.60 7.50
C GLY A 59 -0.01 5.01 8.56
N CYS A 60 0.85 5.86 9.11
CA CYS A 60 1.69 5.56 10.25
C CYS A 60 1.61 6.66 11.30
N THR A 61 2.08 6.37 12.52
CA THR A 61 2.14 7.32 13.63
C THR A 61 3.56 7.45 14.16
N LYS A 62 3.85 8.51 14.91
CA LYS A 62 5.15 8.66 15.59
C LYS A 62 5.41 7.55 16.61
N GLY A 63 4.36 7.01 17.24
CA GLY A 63 4.45 5.85 18.12
C GLY A 63 4.70 4.51 17.42
N GLY A 64 5.08 4.51 16.12
CA GLY A 64 5.49 3.32 15.38
C GLY A 64 4.34 2.42 14.93
N LYS A 65 3.10 2.89 14.97
CA LYS A 65 1.96 2.14 14.42
C LYS A 65 1.91 2.35 12.91
N LEU A 66 1.76 1.26 12.16
CA LEU A 66 1.60 1.27 10.72
C LEU A 66 0.36 0.45 10.36
N ALA A 67 -0.49 1.01 9.51
CA ALA A 67 -1.65 0.30 9.01
C ALA A 67 -1.93 0.65 7.56
N PHE A 68 -2.31 -0.34 6.78
CA PHE A 68 -2.77 -0.15 5.41
C PHE A 68 -3.90 -1.13 5.08
N LEU A 69 -4.62 -0.86 4.00
CA LEU A 69 -5.64 -1.75 3.48
C LEU A 69 -5.59 -1.79 1.97
N THR A 70 -5.95 -2.93 1.43
CA THR A 70 -6.21 -3.11 0.00
C THR A 70 -7.69 -3.36 -0.22
N ASN A 71 -8.22 -2.91 -1.34
CA ASN A 71 -9.63 -3.09 -1.67
C ASN A 71 -9.88 -4.48 -2.26
N VAL A 72 -10.90 -5.17 -1.74
CA VAL A 72 -11.46 -6.37 -2.35
C VAL A 72 -12.54 -5.95 -3.36
N ARG A 73 -12.57 -6.60 -4.51
CA ARG A 73 -13.65 -6.45 -5.47
C ARG A 73 -14.84 -7.27 -4.99
N GLU A 74 -15.97 -6.61 -4.85
CA GLU A 74 -17.23 -7.27 -4.53
C GLU A 74 -18.16 -7.10 -5.74
N PRO A 75 -18.71 -8.20 -6.31
CA PRO A 75 -19.68 -8.11 -7.41
C PRO A 75 -20.90 -7.29 -7.01
N SER A 76 -21.29 -7.36 -5.75
CA SER A 76 -22.44 -6.64 -5.19
C SER A 76 -22.07 -5.96 -3.88
N PRO A 77 -21.60 -4.70 -3.91
CA PRO A 77 -21.26 -3.97 -2.71
C PRO A 77 -22.47 -3.83 -1.78
N ARG A 78 -22.27 -4.01 -0.47
CA ARG A 78 -23.34 -3.84 0.52
C ARG A 78 -23.72 -2.36 0.62
N VAL A 79 -24.98 -2.06 0.39
CA VAL A 79 -25.55 -0.72 0.55
C VAL A 79 -25.45 -0.30 2.04
N GLY A 80 -24.95 0.90 2.32
CA GLY A 80 -24.80 1.42 3.68
C GLY A 80 -23.61 0.88 4.47
N ALA A 81 -22.71 0.10 3.85
CA ALA A 81 -21.48 -0.32 4.50
C ALA A 81 -20.59 0.88 4.85
N ARG A 82 -19.95 0.84 6.02
CA ARG A 82 -18.95 1.84 6.41
C ARG A 82 -17.73 1.78 5.52
N SER A 83 -17.07 2.93 5.36
CA SER A 83 -15.81 2.98 4.63
C SER A 83 -14.75 2.10 5.30
N ARG A 84 -14.11 1.22 4.53
CA ARG A 84 -12.98 0.39 5.02
C ARG A 84 -11.79 1.24 5.46
N GLY A 85 -11.66 2.47 4.92
CA GLY A 85 -10.64 3.44 5.32
C GLY A 85 -10.68 3.84 6.80
N GLU A 86 -11.78 3.55 7.54
CA GLU A 86 -11.82 3.68 8.98
C GLU A 86 -10.93 2.65 9.71
N LEU A 87 -10.65 1.50 9.08
CA LEU A 87 -9.88 0.43 9.74
C LEU A 87 -8.44 0.84 10.07
N PRO A 88 -7.64 1.44 9.16
CA PRO A 88 -6.32 1.95 9.50
C PRO A 88 -6.36 3.04 10.58
N VAL A 89 -7.37 3.91 10.55
CA VAL A 89 -7.55 4.96 11.57
C VAL A 89 -7.85 4.35 12.93
N ARG A 90 -8.68 3.30 12.98
CA ARG A 90 -9.01 2.58 14.22
C ARG A 90 -7.86 1.71 14.70
N ALA A 91 -7.06 1.14 13.82
CA ALA A 91 -5.87 0.37 14.17
C ALA A 91 -4.87 1.21 14.99
N GLY A 92 -4.81 2.52 14.73
CA GLY A 92 -4.09 3.46 15.58
C GLY A 92 -4.63 3.56 17.03
N ARG A 93 -5.87 3.15 17.28
CA ARG A 93 -6.53 3.17 18.62
C ARG A 93 -6.52 1.81 19.31
N VAL A 94 -6.51 0.71 18.55
CA VAL A 94 -6.47 -0.65 19.09
C VAL A 94 -5.02 -1.09 19.10
N HIS A 95 -4.57 -1.62 20.22
CA HIS A 95 -3.20 -2.09 20.47
C HIS A 95 -2.87 -3.35 19.64
N TRP A 96 -2.95 -3.25 18.32
CA TRP A 96 -2.28 -4.16 17.40
C TRP A 96 -0.87 -3.61 17.21
N SER A 97 -0.10 -3.69 18.30
CA SER A 97 1.31 -3.44 18.21
C SER A 97 1.91 -4.59 17.40
N MET A 98 2.18 -4.34 16.11
CA MET A 98 3.39 -4.85 15.54
C MET A 98 4.50 -4.15 16.34
N GLN A 99 4.69 -4.58 17.60
CA GLN A 99 5.81 -4.12 18.39
C GLN A 99 7.04 -4.55 17.61
N LEU A 100 7.78 -3.56 17.11
CA LEU A 100 9.17 -3.68 16.68
C LEU A 100 10.03 -4.17 17.85
N LYS A 101 9.72 -5.37 18.37
CA LYS A 101 10.64 -6.07 19.24
C LYS A 101 11.71 -6.63 18.34
N LEU A 102 12.85 -5.94 18.35
CA LEU A 102 14.12 -6.39 17.78
C LEU A 102 14.49 -7.79 18.32
N GLN A 103 13.88 -8.81 17.76
CA GLN A 103 14.36 -10.19 17.91
C GLN A 103 14.76 -10.69 16.53
N ARG A 104 16.09 -10.78 16.34
CA ARG A 104 16.71 -11.42 15.18
C ARG A 104 16.15 -12.84 14.99
N LYS A 105 15.21 -13.01 14.07
CA LYS A 105 14.97 -14.28 13.38
C LYS A 105 14.62 -13.98 11.94
N GLN A 106 15.34 -14.63 11.04
CA GLN A 106 15.16 -14.60 9.60
C GLN A 106 13.67 -14.75 9.24
N ILE A 107 13.07 -13.69 8.73
CA ILE A 107 11.82 -13.79 8.00
C ILE A 107 12.13 -13.23 6.63
N SER A 108 12.16 -14.14 5.65
CA SER A 108 12.26 -13.85 4.23
C SER A 108 11.22 -12.80 3.82
N THR A 109 11.55 -12.05 2.79
CA THR A 109 10.69 -11.08 2.11
C THR A 109 9.27 -11.60 2.03
N MET A 110 8.37 -10.96 2.77
CA MET A 110 6.95 -11.24 2.67
C MET A 110 6.32 -10.24 1.71
N VAL A 111 6.14 -10.65 0.46
CA VAL A 111 5.06 -10.08 -0.34
C VAL A 111 3.79 -10.67 0.27
N LEU A 112 3.27 -10.01 1.29
CA LEU A 112 2.14 -10.55 2.01
C LEU A 112 0.87 -9.97 1.47
N ILE A 113 0.21 -10.81 0.95
CA ILE A 113 -1.20 -10.84 0.78
C ILE A 113 -1.82 -10.97 2.17
N LEU A 114 -2.15 -9.86 2.82
CA LEU A 114 -3.21 -9.89 3.86
C LEU A 114 -4.52 -10.38 3.23
N TYR A 115 -4.60 -10.38 1.91
CA TYR A 115 -5.56 -11.08 1.08
C TYR A 115 -5.52 -12.61 1.29
N TRP A 116 -4.37 -13.18 1.59
CA TRP A 116 -4.23 -14.63 1.66
C TRP A 116 -5.00 -15.26 2.82
N LEU A 117 -5.11 -14.59 3.93
CA LEU A 117 -5.87 -15.11 5.08
C LEU A 117 -7.40 -15.01 4.92
N MET A 118 -7.89 -14.12 4.05
CA MET A 118 -9.32 -13.98 3.78
C MET A 118 -9.79 -14.63 2.46
N CYS A 119 -8.88 -14.98 1.55
CA CYS A 119 -9.20 -15.42 0.19
C CYS A 119 -8.74 -16.84 -0.17
N VAL A 120 -8.17 -17.63 0.73
CA VAL A 120 -7.66 -18.99 0.44
C VAL A 120 -8.78 -19.96 -0.05
N GLN A 121 -10.04 -19.57 0.05
CA GLN A 121 -11.17 -20.41 -0.35
C GLN A 121 -11.98 -19.89 -1.55
N GLU A 122 -11.58 -18.74 -2.17
CA GLU A 122 -12.37 -18.14 -3.24
C GLU A 122 -11.59 -18.03 -4.58
N PRO A 123 -12.20 -18.31 -5.72
CA PRO A 123 -11.53 -18.33 -7.03
C PRO A 123 -10.99 -16.97 -7.52
N TRP A 124 -11.22 -15.92 -6.81
CA TRP A 124 -10.88 -14.52 -7.14
C TRP A 124 -9.39 -14.16 -6.96
N CYS A 125 -8.60 -15.07 -6.36
CA CYS A 125 -7.20 -14.78 -6.02
C CYS A 125 -6.22 -14.86 -7.19
N THR A 126 -6.58 -15.46 -8.31
CA THR A 126 -5.63 -15.82 -9.37
C THR A 126 -5.12 -14.62 -10.20
N SER A 127 -5.93 -13.60 -10.47
CA SER A 127 -5.45 -12.43 -11.24
C SER A 127 -4.48 -11.54 -10.47
N LEU A 128 -4.64 -11.50 -9.15
CA LEU A 128 -3.73 -10.80 -8.25
C LEU A 128 -2.39 -11.52 -8.10
N ILE A 129 -2.37 -12.84 -8.26
CA ILE A 129 -1.17 -13.64 -8.09
C ILE A 129 -0.07 -13.21 -9.06
N SER A 130 -0.37 -12.96 -10.34
CA SER A 130 0.63 -12.58 -11.32
C SER A 130 1.29 -11.23 -11.02
N GLN A 131 0.52 -10.21 -10.62
CA GLN A 131 1.04 -8.90 -10.22
C GLN A 131 1.89 -8.99 -8.95
N VAL A 132 1.38 -9.72 -7.96
CA VAL A 132 2.04 -9.89 -6.67
C VAL A 132 3.34 -10.66 -6.83
N LEU A 133 3.37 -11.74 -7.62
CA LEU A 133 4.59 -12.48 -7.90
C LEU A 133 5.61 -11.62 -8.64
N ARG A 134 5.17 -10.85 -9.65
CA ARG A 134 6.04 -9.96 -10.40
C ARG A 134 6.59 -8.83 -9.54
N LEU A 135 5.75 -8.16 -8.75
CA LEU A 135 6.20 -7.15 -7.80
C LEU A 135 7.17 -7.73 -6.77
N GLY A 136 6.89 -8.93 -6.24
CA GLY A 136 7.75 -9.61 -5.29
C GLY A 136 9.11 -9.97 -5.86
N GLN A 137 9.16 -10.48 -7.09
CA GLN A 137 10.42 -10.79 -7.79
C GLN A 137 11.23 -9.52 -8.05
N SER A 138 10.60 -8.46 -8.55
CA SER A 138 11.26 -7.18 -8.80
C SER A 138 11.75 -6.52 -7.52
N PHE A 139 10.95 -6.57 -6.45
CA PHE A 139 11.32 -6.05 -5.14
C PHE A 139 12.52 -6.80 -4.53
N ASN A 140 12.53 -8.13 -4.60
CA ASN A 140 13.67 -8.93 -4.16
C ASN A 140 14.92 -8.64 -4.98
N GLY A 141 14.79 -8.51 -6.29
CA GLY A 141 15.91 -8.14 -7.17
C GLY A 141 16.48 -6.76 -6.85
N PHE A 142 15.58 -5.79 -6.59
CA PHE A 142 15.98 -4.44 -6.18
C PHE A 142 16.73 -4.46 -4.84
N LEU A 143 16.22 -5.15 -3.83
CA LEU A 143 16.88 -5.26 -2.53
C LEU A 143 18.25 -5.96 -2.62
N ALA A 144 18.34 -7.02 -3.41
CA ALA A 144 19.62 -7.72 -3.62
C ALA A 144 20.68 -6.87 -4.34
N ALA A 145 20.24 -5.90 -5.16
CA ALA A 145 21.14 -4.95 -5.81
C ALA A 145 21.60 -3.80 -4.90
N HIS A 146 20.94 -3.62 -3.73
CA HIS A 146 21.17 -2.52 -2.78
C HIS A 146 21.40 -3.04 -1.35
N ASP A 147 21.86 -4.28 -1.18
CA ASP A 147 21.93 -4.96 0.11
C ASP A 147 22.90 -4.31 1.13
N ASP A 148 23.90 -3.55 0.65
CA ASP A 148 24.89 -2.86 1.50
C ASP A 148 24.68 -1.33 1.57
N ALA A 149 23.65 -0.76 0.92
CA ALA A 149 23.50 0.66 0.74
C ALA A 149 22.18 1.21 1.33
N GLU A 150 22.17 2.52 1.57
CA GLU A 150 20.94 3.23 1.86
C GLU A 150 20.02 3.22 0.62
N VAL A 151 18.78 2.74 0.81
CA VAL A 151 17.81 2.56 -0.28
C VAL A 151 17.12 3.88 -0.59
N SER A 152 17.14 4.31 -1.85
CA SER A 152 16.33 5.44 -2.31
C SER A 152 14.86 5.02 -2.44
N LEU A 153 14.00 5.49 -1.53
CA LEU A 153 12.55 5.21 -1.58
C LEU A 153 11.92 5.76 -2.86
N LYS A 154 12.43 6.91 -3.36
CA LYS A 154 11.99 7.46 -4.65
C LYS A 154 12.30 6.52 -5.80
N GLN A 155 13.55 6.05 -5.91
CA GLN A 155 13.96 5.10 -6.94
C GLN A 155 13.14 3.80 -6.86
N MET A 156 12.93 3.30 -5.66
CA MET A 156 12.14 2.10 -5.40
C MET A 156 10.69 2.25 -5.91
N VAL A 157 10.07 3.40 -5.69
CA VAL A 157 8.73 3.71 -6.24
C VAL A 157 8.77 3.82 -7.77
N GLU A 158 9.74 4.52 -8.33
CA GLU A 158 9.83 4.76 -9.77
C GLU A 158 10.13 3.48 -10.56
N GLU A 159 10.90 2.55 -10.01
CA GLU A 159 11.23 1.30 -10.70
C GLU A 159 10.19 0.21 -10.49
N LEU A 160 9.59 0.12 -9.30
CA LEU A 160 8.79 -1.04 -8.93
C LEU A 160 7.28 -0.79 -9.00
N MET A 161 6.83 0.46 -8.78
CA MET A 161 5.41 0.76 -8.65
C MET A 161 4.78 1.36 -9.91
N THR A 162 5.56 1.52 -10.99
CA THR A 162 5.12 2.09 -12.28
C THR A 162 4.92 1.04 -13.37
N ASP A 163 5.05 -0.24 -13.07
CA ASP A 163 4.89 -1.33 -14.03
C ASP A 163 3.44 -1.44 -14.53
N THR A 164 3.27 -1.21 -15.84
CA THR A 164 1.99 -1.25 -16.55
C THR A 164 1.70 -2.58 -17.25
N VAL A 165 2.57 -3.58 -17.09
CA VAL A 165 2.41 -4.90 -17.72
C VAL A 165 1.19 -5.61 -17.13
N LYS A 166 0.23 -5.95 -17.97
CA LYS A 166 -0.98 -6.68 -17.60
C LYS A 166 -0.72 -8.19 -17.59
N ALA A 167 -1.55 -8.91 -16.84
CA ALA A 167 -1.53 -10.37 -16.85
C ALA A 167 -1.94 -10.93 -18.23
N ASP A 168 -1.57 -12.17 -18.54
CA ASP A 168 -2.14 -12.87 -19.68
C ASP A 168 -3.66 -13.05 -19.48
N ARG A 169 -4.44 -12.83 -20.53
CA ARG A 169 -5.91 -12.97 -20.45
C ARG A 169 -6.37 -14.38 -20.03
N SER A 170 -5.57 -15.39 -20.33
CA SER A 170 -5.89 -16.78 -19.98
C SER A 170 -5.79 -17.06 -18.47
N VAL A 171 -5.08 -16.21 -17.71
CA VAL A 171 -4.95 -16.34 -16.24
C VAL A 171 -5.81 -15.33 -15.48
N VAL A 172 -6.55 -14.48 -16.18
CA VAL A 172 -7.53 -13.58 -15.54
C VAL A 172 -8.70 -14.40 -15.03
N PRO A 173 -9.02 -14.38 -13.72
CA PRO A 173 -10.06 -15.23 -13.16
C PRO A 173 -11.45 -14.72 -13.49
N ASP A 174 -12.40 -15.62 -13.50
CA ASP A 174 -13.82 -15.28 -13.45
C ASP A 174 -14.20 -14.95 -11.98
N THR A 175 -14.32 -13.67 -11.70
CA THR A 175 -14.69 -13.16 -10.37
C THR A 175 -16.16 -12.77 -10.29
N GLY A 176 -16.94 -13.03 -11.34
CA GLY A 176 -18.30 -12.50 -11.50
C GLY A 176 -18.34 -11.00 -11.80
N VAL A 177 -17.19 -10.37 -12.02
CA VAL A 177 -17.03 -9.01 -12.53
C VAL A 177 -16.69 -9.09 -14.01
N ASP A 178 -16.95 -8.01 -14.76
CA ASP A 178 -16.61 -7.91 -16.20
C ASP A 178 -15.14 -8.35 -16.43
N PRO A 179 -14.88 -9.38 -17.27
CA PRO A 179 -13.53 -9.89 -17.53
C PRO A 179 -12.59 -8.85 -18.14
N ASP A 180 -13.08 -7.93 -18.96
CA ASP A 180 -12.27 -6.85 -19.51
C ASP A 180 -11.87 -5.86 -18.43
N TRP A 181 -12.76 -5.59 -17.48
CA TRP A 181 -12.43 -4.78 -16.30
C TRP A 181 -11.36 -5.46 -15.41
N GLU A 182 -11.48 -6.77 -15.19
CA GLU A 182 -10.47 -7.54 -14.46
C GLU A 182 -9.10 -7.48 -15.15
N TYR A 183 -9.07 -7.62 -16.46
CA TYR A 183 -7.86 -7.53 -17.27
C TYR A 183 -7.23 -6.12 -17.17
N GLU A 184 -8.04 -5.05 -17.27
CA GLU A 184 -7.58 -3.68 -17.15
C GLU A 184 -6.93 -3.40 -15.79
N LEU A 185 -7.35 -4.07 -14.75
CA LEU A 185 -6.84 -3.92 -13.39
C LEU A 185 -5.67 -4.87 -13.06
N SER A 186 -5.11 -5.58 -14.02
CA SER A 186 -4.10 -6.62 -13.79
C SER A 186 -2.64 -6.15 -13.85
N SER A 187 -2.37 -4.84 -13.91
CA SER A 187 -1.01 -4.26 -13.79
C SER A 187 -0.73 -3.71 -12.38
N ILE A 188 0.53 -3.48 -12.03
CA ILE A 188 0.91 -2.83 -10.77
C ILE A 188 0.53 -1.35 -10.80
N PHE A 189 0.81 -0.67 -11.92
CA PHE A 189 0.34 0.69 -12.18
C PHE A 189 -0.86 0.62 -13.12
N ILE A 190 -1.98 1.20 -12.69
CA ILE A 190 -3.25 1.17 -13.41
C ILE A 190 -3.59 2.58 -13.93
N ASP A 191 -3.92 2.68 -15.21
CA ASP A 191 -4.56 3.86 -15.81
C ASP A 191 -5.57 3.40 -16.86
N THR A 192 -6.85 3.46 -16.51
CA THR A 192 -7.93 2.94 -17.34
C THR A 192 -9.22 3.74 -17.14
N LYS A 193 -10.28 3.33 -17.82
CA LYS A 193 -11.60 3.95 -17.70
C LYS A 193 -12.67 2.88 -17.45
N LYS A 194 -13.62 3.19 -16.58
CA LYS A 194 -14.87 2.43 -16.43
C LYS A 194 -16.01 3.30 -16.96
N GLY A 195 -16.48 3.02 -18.18
CA GLY A 195 -17.34 3.95 -18.91
C GLY A 195 -16.62 5.27 -19.18
N GLN A 196 -17.17 6.37 -18.70
CA GLN A 196 -16.54 7.70 -18.83
C GLN A 196 -15.64 8.06 -17.63
N ALA A 197 -15.68 7.29 -16.53
CA ALA A 197 -14.93 7.60 -15.32
C ALA A 197 -13.51 7.03 -15.42
N ARG A 198 -12.50 7.91 -15.23
CA ARG A 198 -11.09 7.50 -15.15
C ARG A 198 -10.83 6.83 -13.80
N TYR A 199 -10.18 5.67 -13.85
CA TYR A 199 -9.77 4.87 -12.70
C TYR A 199 -8.31 4.47 -12.82
N GLY A 200 -7.58 4.46 -11.72
CA GLY A 200 -6.21 3.99 -11.74
C GLY A 200 -5.41 4.37 -10.49
N THR A 201 -4.09 4.20 -10.61
CA THR A 201 -3.14 4.53 -9.55
C THR A 201 -3.10 6.05 -9.35
N ARG A 202 -3.43 6.48 -8.14
CA ARG A 202 -3.51 7.88 -7.76
C ARG A 202 -2.45 8.30 -6.75
N SER A 203 -1.87 7.33 -6.06
CA SER A 203 -0.74 7.56 -5.18
C SER A 203 0.12 6.31 -5.14
N MET A 204 1.43 6.53 -5.17
CA MET A 204 2.47 5.53 -4.99
C MET A 204 3.26 5.96 -3.77
N ALA A 205 3.42 5.09 -2.80
CA ALA A 205 4.12 5.41 -1.56
C ALA A 205 5.19 4.37 -1.22
N ALA A 206 6.23 4.83 -0.55
CA ALA A 206 7.21 3.99 0.11
C ALA A 206 7.45 4.47 1.53
N ILE A 207 7.59 3.53 2.46
CA ILE A 207 7.96 3.80 3.84
C ILE A 207 9.23 3.02 4.15
N GLY A 208 10.26 3.71 4.61
CA GLY A 208 11.48 3.12 5.15
C GLY A 208 11.57 3.42 6.63
N VAL A 209 11.75 2.40 7.45
CA VAL A 209 12.05 2.52 8.88
C VAL A 209 13.44 1.96 9.10
N LYS A 210 14.39 2.82 9.44
CA LYS A 210 15.76 2.44 9.75
C LYS A 210 15.85 1.74 11.12
N LEU A 211 16.94 1.03 11.35
CA LEU A 211 17.17 0.32 12.62
C LEU A 211 17.37 1.25 13.82
N ASP A 212 17.77 2.50 13.59
CA ASP A 212 17.92 3.55 14.60
C ASP A 212 16.61 4.27 14.95
N GLY A 213 15.53 4.01 14.20
CA GLY A 213 14.20 4.60 14.44
C GLY A 213 13.85 5.74 13.50
N GLU A 214 14.76 6.17 12.61
CA GLU A 214 14.42 7.15 11.58
C GLU A 214 13.38 6.55 10.61
N VAL A 215 12.32 7.30 10.35
CA VAL A 215 11.25 6.95 9.42
C VAL A 215 11.22 7.94 8.27
N THR A 216 11.27 7.45 7.06
CA THR A 216 11.03 8.23 5.84
C THR A 216 9.75 7.74 5.17
N PHE A 217 8.81 8.65 4.95
CA PHE A 217 7.60 8.42 4.17
C PHE A 217 7.72 9.21 2.86
N TYR A 218 7.84 8.50 1.75
CA TYR A 218 7.82 9.08 0.40
C TYR A 218 6.47 8.81 -0.24
N GLU A 219 5.86 9.83 -0.86
CA GLU A 219 4.65 9.68 -1.66
C GLU A 219 4.78 10.44 -2.98
N LYS A 220 4.34 9.81 -4.05
CA LYS A 220 4.08 10.43 -5.35
C LYS A 220 2.58 10.37 -5.61
N SER A 221 1.90 11.52 -5.52
CA SER A 221 0.43 11.62 -5.60
C SER A 221 -0.03 12.40 -6.82
N LEU A 222 -1.13 11.95 -7.42
CA LEU A 222 -1.73 12.58 -8.59
C LEU A 222 -2.77 13.61 -8.17
N ALA A 223 -2.51 14.89 -8.46
CA ALA A 223 -3.43 16.00 -8.26
C ALA A 223 -3.64 16.76 -9.56
N SER A 224 -4.88 16.91 -10.00
CA SER A 224 -5.24 17.67 -11.21
C SER A 224 -4.40 17.29 -12.45
N SER A 225 -4.11 15.99 -12.64
CA SER A 225 -3.29 15.44 -13.73
C SER A 225 -1.78 15.67 -13.63
N LEU A 226 -1.28 16.23 -12.55
CA LEU A 226 0.15 16.38 -12.25
C LEU A 226 0.54 15.46 -11.09
N TRP A 227 1.71 14.82 -11.23
CA TRP A 227 2.32 14.07 -10.17
C TRP A 227 3.14 14.97 -9.26
N ASN A 228 2.81 14.99 -7.97
CA ASN A 228 3.52 15.73 -6.95
C ASN A 228 4.24 14.76 -6.04
N GLU A 229 5.46 15.11 -5.65
CA GLU A 229 6.27 14.34 -4.72
C GLU A 229 6.21 14.99 -3.33
N ASN A 230 6.13 14.15 -2.32
CA ASN A 230 6.17 14.57 -0.92
C ASN A 230 7.07 13.61 -0.13
N VAL A 231 7.93 14.16 0.72
CA VAL A 231 8.79 13.40 1.62
C VAL A 231 8.61 13.93 3.02
N VAL A 232 8.29 13.05 3.95
CA VAL A 232 8.20 13.37 5.37
C VAL A 232 9.17 12.47 6.13
N GLN A 233 10.04 13.07 6.94
CA GLN A 233 10.98 12.36 7.80
C GLN A 233 10.68 12.67 9.26
N PHE A 234 10.79 11.68 10.12
CA PHE A 234 10.61 11.83 11.56
C PHE A 234 11.29 10.69 12.32
N GLU A 235 11.53 10.92 13.60
CA GLU A 235 12.01 9.91 14.54
C GLU A 235 10.82 9.19 15.18
N MET A 236 10.89 7.88 15.26
CA MET A 236 9.89 7.06 15.96
C MET A 236 10.04 7.25 17.48
N GLU A 237 8.93 7.55 18.15
CA GLU A 237 8.90 7.63 19.61
C GLU A 237 9.06 6.21 20.19
N MET A 238 10.23 5.91 20.74
CA MET A 238 10.46 4.63 21.40
C MET A 238 9.62 4.56 22.67
N ALA A 239 8.76 3.54 22.78
CA ALA A 239 8.03 3.28 24.01
C ALA A 239 9.04 3.06 25.16
N GLN A 240 8.95 3.90 26.19
CA GLN A 240 9.71 3.77 27.43
C GLN A 240 9.31 2.52 28.20
#